data_c724307ffa7d887f3fdbeb06b216f3e5
#
_entry.id   c724307ffa7d887f3fdbeb06b216f3e5
#
_cell.length_a   1.000
_cell.length_b   1.000
_cell.length_c   1.000
_cell.angle_alpha   90.00
_cell.angle_beta   90.00
_cell.angle_gamma   90.00
#
_symmetry.space_group_name_H-M   'P 1'
#
loop_
_entity.id
_entity.type
_entity.pdbx_description
1 polymer ?
#
loop_
_entity_poly.entity_id
_entity_poly.type
_entity_poly.pdbx_seq_one_letter_code
_entity_poly.pdbx_strand_id
1 'polypeptide(L)'
;MKKMILTLWVLTLGLAAGAQAPQPNHAKDARKAALPSFIAAEEVTFKGDGVTLAGTLFLPKNKSGQKVPAVLMVADFYSLREGVKVNQGQHSTYRDLAIHLVERGYAVLRYDRRCTGASECNLQATMAVASDDGVGGVNYLRARKEIDANKIVVFGHGDGSFIAASIAANKQVAGLIATAAPGRNASKLLREWAKLHVQDRKLPEAEARQYLEHVEAVIQRLAAGGAKPDEIKLAPQDELLAPLVNNPDYAYSWLLDDPLGLFPHVTGAVLVVHGGKDRRVSPREGVFIRDSLETGSHKKFETHVLPEMDYFLKANTGAASYDADKDFARPLDPALLKLIEEWLTKTLK
;
A
#
# COMPACT_ATOMS: atom_id res chain seq x y z
N MET A 1 12.73 27.05 70.47
CA MET A 1 11.97 27.37 69.24
C MET A 1 12.88 27.24 68.04
N LYS A 2 12.87 26.06 67.37
CA LYS A 2 13.66 25.76 66.19
C LYS A 2 12.82 26.04 64.94
N LYS A 3 13.23 26.99 64.10
CA LYS A 3 12.61 27.25 62.79
C LYS A 3 13.08 26.17 61.79
N MET A 4 12.14 25.43 61.28
CA MET A 4 12.34 24.45 60.23
C MET A 4 12.15 25.18 58.87
N ILE A 5 13.22 25.25 58.05
CA ILE A 5 13.20 25.81 56.72
C ILE A 5 12.85 24.66 55.78
N LEU A 6 11.68 24.76 55.12
CA LEU A 6 11.21 23.80 54.12
C LEU A 6 11.77 24.25 52.77
N THR A 7 12.73 23.51 52.25
CA THR A 7 13.28 23.76 50.92
C THR A 7 12.42 23.07 49.87
N LEU A 8 11.75 23.87 49.05
CA LEU A 8 10.92 23.40 47.95
C LEU A 8 11.82 23.06 46.75
N TRP A 9 11.94 21.78 46.39
CA TRP A 9 12.55 21.33 45.13
C TRP A 9 11.53 21.45 44.03
N VAL A 10 11.72 22.39 43.12
CA VAL A 10 10.98 22.46 41.84
C VAL A 10 11.66 21.50 40.88
N LEU A 11 11.04 20.34 40.62
CA LEU A 11 11.41 19.47 39.52
C LEU A 11 10.92 20.11 38.21
N THR A 12 11.82 20.67 37.46
CA THR A 12 11.58 21.01 36.05
C THR A 12 11.60 19.70 35.22
N LEU A 13 10.43 19.17 34.89
CA LEU A 13 10.31 18.15 33.85
C LEU A 13 10.58 18.85 32.51
N GLY A 14 11.77 18.60 31.97
CA GLY A 14 12.08 18.91 30.59
C GLY A 14 11.23 18.02 29.67
N LEU A 15 10.33 18.64 28.91
CA LEU A 15 9.66 18.02 27.79
C LEU A 15 10.73 17.66 26.73
N ALA A 16 11.19 16.42 26.75
CA ALA A 16 11.97 15.85 25.66
C ALA A 16 11.01 15.70 24.46
N ALA A 17 11.31 16.42 23.38
CA ALA A 17 10.71 16.22 22.08
C ALA A 17 10.76 14.72 21.76
N GLY A 18 9.61 14.10 21.51
CA GLY A 18 9.48 12.69 21.29
C GLY A 18 10.28 12.25 20.08
N ALA A 19 11.47 11.73 20.31
CA ALA A 19 12.19 10.92 19.34
C ALA A 19 11.32 9.67 19.09
N GLN A 20 10.89 9.52 17.86
CA GLN A 20 10.17 8.37 17.38
C GLN A 20 10.97 7.11 17.75
N ALA A 21 10.37 6.20 18.55
CA ALA A 21 11.04 4.99 18.99
C ALA A 21 11.57 4.23 17.77
N PRO A 22 12.80 3.67 17.83
CA PRO A 22 13.35 2.91 16.71
C PRO A 22 12.44 1.73 16.39
N GLN A 23 11.96 1.69 15.14
CA GLN A 23 11.13 0.63 14.62
C GLN A 23 11.84 -0.72 14.79
N PRO A 24 11.18 -1.77 15.28
CA PRO A 24 11.84 -3.05 15.52
C PRO A 24 12.39 -3.65 14.23
N ASN A 25 13.53 -4.35 14.36
CA ASN A 25 14.40 -4.86 13.31
C ASN A 25 13.81 -5.88 12.32
N HIS A 26 12.51 -6.20 12.36
CA HIS A 26 11.88 -7.22 11.51
C HIS A 26 11.97 -6.91 10.00
N ALA A 27 12.01 -5.64 9.60
CA ALA A 27 12.22 -5.26 8.21
C ALA A 27 13.64 -5.58 7.70
N LYS A 28 14.64 -5.62 8.59
CA LYS A 28 16.02 -6.02 8.25
C LYS A 28 16.15 -7.52 8.03
N ASP A 29 15.35 -8.33 8.71
CA ASP A 29 15.43 -9.79 8.63
C ASP A 29 14.79 -10.32 7.33
N ALA A 30 13.69 -9.75 6.87
CA ALA A 30 13.09 -10.09 5.57
C ALA A 30 14.03 -9.73 4.39
N ARG A 31 14.82 -8.66 4.51
CA ARG A 31 15.83 -8.28 3.50
C ARG A 31 17.04 -9.21 3.49
N LYS A 32 17.34 -9.89 4.59
CA LYS A 32 18.50 -10.79 4.74
C LYS A 32 18.26 -12.19 4.21
N ALA A 33 17.01 -12.59 3.94
CA ALA A 33 16.74 -13.90 3.35
C ALA A 33 17.46 -14.01 2.00
N ALA A 34 18.23 -15.09 1.81
CA ALA A 34 18.99 -15.31 0.59
C ALA A 34 18.08 -15.21 -0.65
N LEU A 35 18.52 -14.44 -1.64
CA LEU A 35 17.83 -14.34 -2.90
C LEU A 35 18.20 -15.52 -3.82
N PRO A 36 17.26 -15.98 -4.66
CA PRO A 36 17.57 -16.93 -5.72
C PRO A 36 18.71 -16.46 -6.61
N SER A 37 19.55 -17.41 -7.05
CA SER A 37 20.77 -17.10 -7.83
C SER A 37 20.51 -16.41 -9.16
N PHE A 38 19.29 -16.51 -9.71
CA PHE A 38 18.90 -15.85 -10.96
C PHE A 38 18.58 -14.34 -10.81
N ILE A 39 18.57 -13.80 -9.57
CA ILE A 39 18.28 -12.39 -9.31
C ILE A 39 19.57 -11.61 -9.11
N ALA A 40 19.72 -10.48 -9.80
CA ALA A 40 20.60 -9.38 -9.43
C ALA A 40 19.77 -8.34 -8.68
N ALA A 41 20.11 -8.06 -7.42
CA ALA A 41 19.43 -7.07 -6.60
C ALA A 41 20.32 -5.84 -6.42
N GLU A 42 19.73 -4.67 -6.66
CA GLU A 42 20.38 -3.37 -6.51
C GLU A 42 19.57 -2.54 -5.53
N GLU A 43 20.18 -2.05 -4.47
CA GLU A 43 19.61 -0.97 -3.66
C GLU A 43 19.79 0.33 -4.44
N VAL A 44 18.69 1.02 -4.67
CA VAL A 44 18.65 2.18 -5.55
C VAL A 44 17.97 3.36 -4.87
N THR A 45 18.27 4.56 -5.37
CA THR A 45 17.52 5.77 -5.02
C THR A 45 17.08 6.48 -6.29
N PHE A 46 15.93 7.14 -6.23
CA PHE A 46 15.43 7.98 -7.33
C PHE A 46 14.72 9.22 -6.78
N LYS A 47 14.53 10.21 -7.63
CA LYS A 47 13.84 11.44 -7.24
C LYS A 47 12.34 11.28 -7.35
N GLY A 48 11.65 11.56 -6.27
CA GLY A 48 10.23 11.84 -6.22
C GLY A 48 9.96 13.35 -6.25
N ASP A 49 8.78 13.76 -5.84
CA ASP A 49 8.44 15.18 -5.72
C ASP A 49 9.07 15.79 -4.47
N GLY A 50 10.21 16.47 -4.68
CA GLY A 50 10.95 17.15 -3.61
C GLY A 50 11.64 16.25 -2.58
N VAL A 51 11.68 14.93 -2.80
CA VAL A 51 12.34 13.95 -1.91
C VAL A 51 13.15 12.94 -2.69
N THR A 52 14.08 12.25 -2.00
CA THR A 52 14.77 11.07 -2.52
C THR A 52 14.10 9.83 -1.96
N LEU A 53 13.71 8.91 -2.85
CA LEU A 53 13.06 7.66 -2.48
C LEU A 53 14.05 6.50 -2.58
N ALA A 54 13.98 5.60 -1.61
CA ALA A 54 14.79 4.41 -1.56
C ALA A 54 14.01 3.21 -2.11
N GLY A 55 14.64 2.41 -2.95
CA GLY A 55 14.04 1.23 -3.56
C GLY A 55 15.01 0.07 -3.68
N THR A 56 14.48 -1.08 -4.07
CA THR A 56 15.26 -2.24 -4.50
C THR A 56 14.82 -2.61 -5.91
N LEU A 57 15.75 -2.59 -6.85
CA LEU A 57 15.56 -3.08 -8.20
C LEU A 57 16.04 -4.52 -8.29
N PHE A 58 15.14 -5.42 -8.67
CA PHE A 58 15.47 -6.79 -9.04
C PHE A 58 15.57 -6.91 -10.54
N LEU A 59 16.65 -7.48 -11.03
CA LEU A 59 16.92 -7.74 -12.46
C LEU A 59 17.16 -9.24 -12.68
N PRO A 60 16.66 -9.83 -13.78
CA PRO A 60 17.03 -11.19 -14.17
C PRO A 60 18.49 -11.23 -14.64
N LYS A 61 19.31 -12.14 -14.07
CA LYS A 61 20.75 -12.21 -14.35
C LYS A 61 21.14 -12.73 -15.74
N ASN A 62 20.25 -13.35 -16.45
CA ASN A 62 20.61 -14.28 -17.51
C ASN A 62 20.44 -13.77 -18.94
N LYS A 63 20.29 -12.46 -19.14
CA LYS A 63 20.04 -11.93 -20.50
C LYS A 63 21.02 -10.82 -20.85
N SER A 64 22.23 -11.22 -21.19
CA SER A 64 23.24 -10.28 -21.70
C SER A 64 22.72 -9.51 -22.91
N GLY A 65 22.64 -8.21 -22.77
CA GLY A 65 22.39 -7.27 -23.86
C GLY A 65 20.93 -7.07 -24.30
N GLN A 66 19.98 -7.88 -23.86
CA GLN A 66 18.57 -7.66 -24.17
C GLN A 66 17.89 -6.80 -23.11
N LYS A 67 17.14 -5.80 -23.54
CA LYS A 67 16.25 -5.02 -22.67
C LYS A 67 15.10 -5.89 -22.19
N VAL A 68 14.75 -5.77 -20.91
CA VAL A 68 13.66 -6.51 -20.30
C VAL A 68 12.47 -5.59 -19.96
N PRO A 69 11.25 -6.08 -19.99
CA PRO A 69 10.10 -5.35 -19.46
C PRO A 69 10.23 -5.14 -17.94
N ALA A 70 9.54 -4.14 -17.41
CA ALA A 70 9.64 -3.82 -16.00
C ALA A 70 8.28 -3.62 -15.33
N VAL A 71 8.23 -3.91 -14.03
CA VAL A 71 7.09 -3.63 -13.15
C VAL A 71 7.54 -2.67 -12.05
N LEU A 72 6.87 -1.52 -11.92
CA LEU A 72 6.97 -0.65 -10.76
C LEU A 72 5.90 -1.08 -9.76
N MET A 73 6.27 -1.42 -8.53
CA MET A 73 5.34 -1.78 -7.47
C MET A 73 5.10 -0.63 -6.50
N VAL A 74 3.84 -0.23 -6.37
CA VAL A 74 3.36 0.76 -5.40
C VAL A 74 2.70 0.02 -4.24
N ALA A 75 3.34 0.08 -3.09
CA ALA A 75 2.90 -0.60 -1.88
C ALA A 75 1.65 0.06 -1.28
N ASP A 76 0.88 -0.73 -0.53
CA ASP A 76 -0.21 -0.26 0.32
C ASP A 76 0.29 0.74 1.37
N PHE A 77 -0.63 1.55 1.88
CA PHE A 77 -0.35 2.56 2.88
C PHE A 77 0.31 1.96 4.13
N TYR A 78 1.32 2.65 4.65
CA TYR A 78 2.12 2.18 5.79
C TYR A 78 2.92 0.90 5.58
N SER A 79 2.86 0.33 4.40
CA SER A 79 3.67 -0.84 4.04
C SER A 79 5.07 -0.44 3.61
N LEU A 80 6.00 -1.35 3.77
CA LEU A 80 7.35 -1.23 3.22
C LEU A 80 7.41 -1.93 1.86
N ARG A 81 8.45 -1.62 1.09
CA ARG A 81 8.71 -2.27 -0.21
C ARG A 81 8.82 -3.80 -0.17
N GLU A 82 8.94 -4.41 1.02
CA GLU A 82 8.99 -5.87 1.16
C GLU A 82 7.60 -6.50 1.23
N GLY A 83 6.61 -5.80 1.80
CA GLY A 83 5.27 -6.36 1.93
C GLY A 83 4.35 -5.60 2.87
N VAL A 84 3.15 -6.13 3.04
CA VAL A 84 2.06 -5.49 3.80
C VAL A 84 2.25 -5.68 5.29
N LYS A 85 2.19 -4.59 6.05
CA LYS A 85 2.27 -4.62 7.52
C LYS A 85 0.95 -5.05 8.15
N VAL A 86 1.06 -5.84 9.21
CA VAL A 86 -0.03 -6.22 10.10
C VAL A 86 0.48 -6.15 11.53
N ASN A 87 0.00 -5.23 12.34
CA ASN A 87 0.44 -5.04 13.72
C ASN A 87 1.97 -5.04 13.86
N GLN A 88 2.52 -6.04 14.56
CA GLN A 88 3.96 -6.18 14.77
C GLN A 88 4.66 -7.06 13.70
N GLY A 89 3.92 -7.55 12.70
CA GLY A 89 4.45 -8.40 11.62
C GLY A 89 4.34 -7.79 10.24
N GLN A 90 4.85 -8.51 9.26
CA GLN A 90 4.80 -8.10 7.86
C GLN A 90 4.74 -9.33 6.96
N HIS A 91 3.79 -9.35 6.03
CA HIS A 91 3.80 -10.30 4.91
C HIS A 91 4.87 -9.91 3.90
N SER A 92 5.56 -10.90 3.33
CA SER A 92 6.56 -10.68 2.26
C SER A 92 5.94 -10.51 0.87
N THR A 93 4.69 -10.11 0.79
CA THR A 93 3.85 -10.07 -0.41
C THR A 93 4.56 -9.49 -1.64
N TYR A 94 5.15 -8.29 -1.50
CA TYR A 94 5.76 -7.61 -2.65
C TYR A 94 7.10 -8.21 -3.02
N ARG A 95 7.87 -8.69 -2.04
CA ARG A 95 9.12 -9.39 -2.28
C ARG A 95 8.89 -10.73 -3.00
N ASP A 96 7.92 -11.50 -2.53
CA ASP A 96 7.60 -12.81 -3.10
C ASP A 96 7.08 -12.67 -4.54
N LEU A 97 6.20 -11.69 -4.78
CA LEU A 97 5.72 -11.39 -6.13
C LEU A 97 6.85 -10.91 -7.05
N ALA A 98 7.75 -10.07 -6.53
CA ALA A 98 8.91 -9.62 -7.30
C ALA A 98 9.84 -10.77 -7.69
N ILE A 99 10.13 -11.71 -6.78
CA ILE A 99 10.91 -12.91 -7.07
C ILE A 99 10.26 -13.73 -8.19
N HIS A 100 8.95 -13.96 -8.08
CA HIS A 100 8.17 -14.69 -9.09
C HIS A 100 8.25 -14.02 -10.48
N LEU A 101 8.13 -12.69 -10.54
CA LEU A 101 8.19 -11.95 -11.81
C LEU A 101 9.60 -11.94 -12.43
N VAL A 102 10.64 -11.82 -11.59
CA VAL A 102 12.02 -11.82 -12.08
C VAL A 102 12.42 -13.19 -12.66
N GLU A 103 11.93 -14.28 -12.07
CA GLU A 103 12.11 -15.62 -12.63
C GLU A 103 11.57 -15.73 -14.06
N ARG A 104 10.52 -14.96 -14.38
CA ARG A 104 9.87 -14.87 -15.70
C ARG A 104 10.45 -13.81 -16.63
N GLY A 105 11.54 -13.17 -16.20
CA GLY A 105 12.30 -12.24 -17.03
C GLY A 105 11.86 -10.79 -16.96
N TYR A 106 11.05 -10.40 -15.98
CA TYR A 106 10.69 -9.01 -15.72
C TYR A 106 11.69 -8.37 -14.75
N ALA A 107 12.06 -7.12 -14.95
CA ALA A 107 12.66 -6.32 -13.89
C ALA A 107 11.56 -5.82 -12.95
N VAL A 108 11.86 -5.71 -11.65
CA VAL A 108 10.89 -5.22 -10.66
C VAL A 108 11.53 -4.18 -9.76
N LEU A 109 10.97 -2.96 -9.78
CA LEU A 109 11.32 -1.89 -8.84
C LEU A 109 10.25 -1.83 -7.74
N ARG A 110 10.69 -2.04 -6.51
CA ARG A 110 9.91 -1.83 -5.28
C ARG A 110 10.54 -0.70 -4.51
N TYR A 111 9.74 0.21 -3.96
CA TYR A 111 10.27 1.35 -3.21
C TYR A 111 9.50 1.60 -1.92
N ASP A 112 10.18 2.15 -0.94
CA ASP A 112 9.55 2.68 0.25
C ASP A 112 8.91 4.03 -0.12
N ARG A 113 7.62 4.19 0.16
CA ARG A 113 6.94 5.48 -0.06
C ARG A 113 7.56 6.56 0.81
N ARG A 114 7.37 7.84 0.49
CA ARG A 114 7.86 8.94 1.33
C ARG A 114 7.46 8.75 2.78
N CYS A 115 8.30 9.16 3.70
CA CYS A 115 8.12 8.99 5.14
C CYS A 115 8.04 7.53 5.62
N THR A 116 8.39 6.56 4.79
CA THR A 116 8.49 5.14 5.19
C THR A 116 9.87 4.57 4.91
N GLY A 117 10.25 3.53 5.67
CA GLY A 117 11.48 2.78 5.44
C GLY A 117 12.73 3.64 5.38
N ALA A 118 13.41 3.63 4.22
CA ALA A 118 14.64 4.38 3.98
C ALA A 118 14.44 5.60 3.06
N SER A 119 13.21 5.90 2.66
CA SER A 119 12.88 7.09 1.88
C SER A 119 12.86 8.35 2.73
N GLU A 120 13.25 9.47 2.11
CA GLU A 120 13.16 10.77 2.76
C GLU A 120 11.71 11.13 3.10
N CYS A 121 11.54 12.00 4.10
CA CYS A 121 10.26 12.51 4.55
C CYS A 121 10.22 14.03 4.42
N ASN A 122 9.25 14.53 3.67
CA ASN A 122 8.70 15.84 3.90
C ASN A 122 7.22 15.69 4.27
N LEU A 123 6.68 16.55 5.09
CA LEU A 123 5.36 16.37 5.71
C LEU A 123 4.17 16.49 4.74
N GLN A 124 4.39 16.76 3.46
CA GLN A 124 3.32 16.86 2.45
C GLN A 124 3.08 15.49 1.78
N ALA A 125 2.57 14.53 2.53
CA ALA A 125 2.29 13.18 2.02
C ALA A 125 0.81 13.05 1.62
N THR A 126 0.37 13.74 0.56
CA THR A 126 -0.97 13.53 -0.03
C THR A 126 -0.97 12.40 -1.06
N MET A 127 -2.17 11.97 -1.50
CA MET A 127 -2.30 10.99 -2.58
C MET A 127 -1.68 11.50 -3.90
N ALA A 128 -1.88 12.78 -4.22
CA ALA A 128 -1.31 13.41 -5.40
C ALA A 128 0.23 13.38 -5.36
N VAL A 129 0.81 13.82 -4.25
CA VAL A 129 2.27 13.81 -4.05
C VAL A 129 2.84 12.40 -4.09
N ALA A 130 2.13 11.40 -3.53
CA ALA A 130 2.53 10.01 -3.63
C ALA A 130 2.48 9.48 -5.08
N SER A 131 1.58 10.00 -5.91
CA SER A 131 1.53 9.70 -7.35
C SER A 131 2.73 10.29 -8.09
N ASP A 132 3.10 11.53 -7.80
CA ASP A 132 4.27 12.19 -8.39
C ASP A 132 5.59 11.49 -7.98
N ASP A 133 5.67 10.98 -6.76
CA ASP A 133 6.74 10.08 -6.33
C ASP A 133 6.85 8.84 -7.22
N GLY A 134 5.73 8.18 -7.46
CA GLY A 134 5.69 7.00 -8.31
C GLY A 134 6.02 7.29 -9.78
N VAL A 135 5.67 8.48 -10.28
CA VAL A 135 6.13 8.99 -11.59
C VAL A 135 7.66 9.05 -11.63
N GLY A 136 8.31 9.46 -10.54
CA GLY A 136 9.77 9.39 -10.39
C GLY A 136 10.31 7.97 -10.59
N GLY A 137 9.63 6.96 -10.04
CA GLY A 137 9.96 5.54 -10.22
C GLY A 137 9.85 5.07 -11.68
N VAL A 138 8.79 5.49 -12.40
CA VAL A 138 8.65 5.22 -13.84
C VAL A 138 9.79 5.87 -14.63
N ASN A 139 10.12 7.13 -14.34
CA ASN A 139 11.20 7.84 -15.02
C ASN A 139 12.56 7.17 -14.74
N TYR A 140 12.80 6.71 -13.51
CA TYR A 140 13.99 5.94 -13.14
C TYR A 140 14.12 4.67 -13.98
N LEU A 141 13.05 3.86 -14.08
CA LEU A 141 13.05 2.64 -14.89
C LEU A 141 13.30 2.93 -16.37
N ARG A 142 12.70 3.99 -16.91
CA ARG A 142 12.91 4.41 -18.34
C ARG A 142 14.36 4.79 -18.65
N ALA A 143 15.06 5.34 -17.68
CA ALA A 143 16.46 5.75 -17.84
C ALA A 143 17.45 4.57 -17.76
N ARG A 144 17.01 3.39 -17.32
CA ARG A 144 17.87 2.21 -17.19
C ARG A 144 18.11 1.56 -18.56
N LYS A 145 19.37 1.31 -18.88
CA LYS A 145 19.77 0.67 -20.15
C LYS A 145 19.27 -0.76 -20.32
N GLU A 146 19.04 -1.47 -19.21
CA GLU A 146 18.56 -2.84 -19.14
C GLU A 146 17.05 -2.95 -19.38
N ILE A 147 16.31 -1.84 -19.28
CA ILE A 147 14.85 -1.81 -19.31
C ILE A 147 14.34 -1.39 -20.69
N ASP A 148 13.30 -2.07 -21.20
CA ASP A 148 12.51 -1.60 -22.32
C ASP A 148 11.54 -0.51 -21.83
N ALA A 149 11.85 0.73 -22.17
CA ALA A 149 11.11 1.92 -21.75
C ALA A 149 9.62 1.92 -22.18
N ASN A 150 9.27 1.13 -23.21
CA ASN A 150 7.89 1.00 -23.70
C ASN A 150 7.13 -0.14 -23.03
N LYS A 151 7.81 -1.00 -22.27
CA LYS A 151 7.25 -2.19 -21.63
C LYS A 151 7.30 -2.07 -20.10
N ILE A 152 6.79 -0.95 -19.58
CA ILE A 152 6.68 -0.71 -18.12
C ILE A 152 5.22 -0.83 -17.73
N VAL A 153 4.95 -1.65 -16.70
CA VAL A 153 3.65 -1.83 -16.05
C VAL A 153 3.75 -1.28 -14.62
N VAL A 154 2.68 -0.62 -14.16
CA VAL A 154 2.57 -0.21 -12.76
C VAL A 154 1.66 -1.17 -12.03
N PHE A 155 2.14 -1.72 -10.92
CA PHE A 155 1.39 -2.56 -10.00
C PHE A 155 1.06 -1.77 -8.75
N GLY A 156 -0.19 -1.79 -8.31
CA GLY A 156 -0.64 -1.20 -7.05
C GLY A 156 -1.41 -2.20 -6.20
N HIS A 157 -1.31 -2.03 -4.88
CA HIS A 157 -2.02 -2.85 -3.91
C HIS A 157 -2.71 -1.97 -2.87
N GLY A 158 -3.97 -2.29 -2.52
CA GLY A 158 -4.75 -1.48 -1.60
C GLY A 158 -4.90 -0.03 -2.10
N ASP A 159 -4.61 0.96 -1.28
CA ASP A 159 -4.56 2.37 -1.68
C ASP A 159 -3.44 2.66 -2.69
N GLY A 160 -2.38 1.85 -2.70
CA GLY A 160 -1.36 1.90 -3.75
C GLY A 160 -1.92 1.64 -5.14
N SER A 161 -3.07 0.99 -5.27
CA SER A 161 -3.77 0.82 -6.55
C SER A 161 -4.34 2.13 -7.09
N PHE A 162 -4.82 3.01 -6.20
CA PHE A 162 -5.25 4.36 -6.57
C PHE A 162 -4.05 5.19 -7.06
N ILE A 163 -2.94 5.16 -6.33
CA ILE A 163 -1.70 5.83 -6.73
C ILE A 163 -1.20 5.29 -8.07
N ALA A 164 -1.20 3.96 -8.24
CA ALA A 164 -0.79 3.32 -9.49
C ALA A 164 -1.70 3.71 -10.68
N ALA A 165 -3.01 3.85 -10.46
CA ALA A 165 -3.95 4.33 -11.48
C ALA A 165 -3.65 5.80 -11.85
N SER A 166 -3.36 6.66 -10.87
CA SER A 166 -2.96 8.05 -11.10
C SER A 166 -1.65 8.15 -11.90
N ILE A 167 -0.64 7.34 -11.55
CA ILE A 167 0.61 7.25 -12.33
C ILE A 167 0.33 6.82 -13.77
N ALA A 168 -0.51 5.78 -13.96
CA ALA A 168 -0.82 5.24 -15.28
C ALA A 168 -1.69 6.18 -16.12
N ALA A 169 -2.51 7.04 -15.50
CA ALA A 169 -3.26 8.10 -16.17
C ALA A 169 -2.35 9.26 -16.61
N ASN A 170 -1.35 9.62 -15.79
CA ASN A 170 -0.44 10.73 -16.04
C ASN A 170 0.77 10.37 -16.91
N LYS A 171 1.13 9.09 -17.00
CA LYS A 171 2.28 8.60 -17.76
C LYS A 171 1.86 7.49 -18.70
N GLN A 172 2.33 7.56 -19.92
CA GLN A 172 2.15 6.49 -20.89
C GLN A 172 2.92 5.25 -20.42
N VAL A 173 2.21 4.27 -19.87
CA VAL A 173 2.74 2.96 -19.47
C VAL A 173 2.01 1.86 -20.21
N ALA A 174 2.61 0.67 -20.34
CA ALA A 174 2.02 -0.45 -21.05
C ALA A 174 0.76 -0.97 -20.36
N GLY A 175 0.68 -0.85 -19.03
CA GLY A 175 -0.50 -1.28 -18.30
C GLY A 175 -0.46 -0.98 -16.80
N LEU A 176 -1.61 -1.24 -16.17
CA LEU A 176 -1.88 -1.13 -14.74
C LEU A 176 -2.35 -2.48 -14.23
N ILE A 177 -1.77 -2.96 -13.14
CA ILE A 177 -2.30 -4.05 -12.33
C ILE A 177 -2.75 -3.46 -10.99
N ALA A 178 -4.03 -3.55 -10.67
CA ALA A 178 -4.62 -3.03 -9.44
C ALA A 178 -5.19 -4.19 -8.61
N THR A 179 -4.59 -4.45 -7.44
CA THR A 179 -5.01 -5.53 -6.54
C THR A 179 -5.60 -4.97 -5.26
N ALA A 180 -6.69 -5.57 -4.77
CA ALA A 180 -7.45 -5.07 -3.62
C ALA A 180 -7.72 -3.56 -3.73
N ALA A 181 -8.05 -3.09 -4.93
CA ALA A 181 -8.20 -1.68 -5.26
C ALA A 181 -9.50 -1.10 -4.68
N PRO A 182 -9.45 0.01 -3.93
CA PRO A 182 -10.65 0.74 -3.56
C PRO A 182 -11.34 1.32 -4.80
N GLY A 183 -12.63 1.05 -4.96
CA GLY A 183 -13.49 1.66 -5.99
C GLY A 183 -14.33 2.82 -5.44
N ARG A 184 -14.30 3.06 -4.12
CA ARG A 184 -14.99 4.16 -3.46
C ARG A 184 -14.01 4.91 -2.55
N ASN A 185 -14.38 6.11 -2.14
CA ASN A 185 -13.54 6.89 -1.24
C ASN A 185 -13.35 6.20 0.13
N ALA A 186 -12.26 6.53 0.79
CA ALA A 186 -11.85 5.88 2.04
C ALA A 186 -12.88 6.02 3.17
N SER A 187 -13.68 7.09 3.20
CA SER A 187 -14.73 7.25 4.22
C SER A 187 -15.73 6.10 4.23
N LYS A 188 -16.10 5.59 3.04
CA LYS A 188 -17.02 4.44 2.93
C LYS A 188 -16.37 3.15 3.39
N LEU A 189 -15.11 2.94 3.02
CA LEU A 189 -14.33 1.76 3.43
C LEU A 189 -14.14 1.72 4.94
N LEU A 190 -13.76 2.84 5.55
CA LEU A 190 -13.54 2.92 7.01
C LEU A 190 -14.81 2.62 7.79
N ARG A 191 -15.97 3.09 7.32
CA ARG A 191 -17.27 2.75 7.93
C ARG A 191 -17.61 1.27 7.80
N GLU A 192 -17.28 0.63 6.68
CA GLU A 192 -17.46 -0.81 6.51
C GLU A 192 -16.53 -1.61 7.41
N TRP A 193 -15.27 -1.23 7.52
CA TRP A 193 -14.31 -1.84 8.44
C TRP A 193 -14.76 -1.73 9.90
N ALA A 194 -15.28 -0.57 10.31
CA ALA A 194 -15.81 -0.40 11.65
C ALA A 194 -16.98 -1.35 11.95
N LYS A 195 -17.87 -1.55 10.98
CA LYS A 195 -18.99 -2.51 11.12
C LYS A 195 -18.47 -3.95 11.20
N LEU A 196 -17.52 -4.34 10.36
CA LEU A 196 -16.89 -5.66 10.43
C LEU A 196 -16.17 -5.88 11.75
N HIS A 197 -15.48 -4.88 12.27
CA HIS A 197 -14.83 -4.95 13.57
C HIS A 197 -15.83 -5.22 14.69
N VAL A 198 -16.95 -4.51 14.72
CA VAL A 198 -18.03 -4.71 15.68
C VAL A 198 -18.58 -6.14 15.61
N GLN A 199 -18.81 -6.66 14.40
CA GLN A 199 -19.33 -8.00 14.17
C GLN A 199 -18.34 -9.09 14.61
N ASP A 200 -17.08 -8.97 14.26
CA ASP A 200 -16.03 -9.93 14.57
C ASP A 200 -15.77 -10.03 16.07
N ARG A 201 -15.78 -8.89 16.74
CA ARG A 201 -15.58 -8.81 18.19
C ARG A 201 -16.86 -9.13 18.97
N LYS A 202 -18.01 -9.26 18.29
CA LYS A 202 -19.33 -9.48 18.89
C LYS A 202 -19.59 -8.48 20.03
N LEU A 203 -19.30 -7.21 19.76
CA LEU A 203 -19.42 -6.16 20.77
C LEU A 203 -20.89 -6.05 21.23
N PRO A 204 -21.14 -5.83 22.52
CA PRO A 204 -22.47 -5.46 23.04
C PRO A 204 -23.01 -4.22 22.32
N GLU A 205 -24.33 -4.12 22.16
CA GLU A 205 -24.95 -3.06 21.35
C GLU A 205 -24.52 -1.65 21.74
N ALA A 206 -24.40 -1.37 23.04
CA ALA A 206 -23.98 -0.05 23.52
C ALA A 206 -22.51 0.25 23.15
N GLU A 207 -21.61 -0.73 23.29
CA GLU A 207 -20.20 -0.59 22.91
C GLU A 207 -20.04 -0.47 21.39
N ALA A 208 -20.80 -1.27 20.65
CA ALA A 208 -20.83 -1.22 19.18
C ALA A 208 -21.22 0.19 18.67
N ARG A 209 -22.30 0.75 19.24
CA ARG A 209 -22.74 2.11 18.90
C ARG A 209 -21.67 3.15 19.23
N GLN A 210 -21.10 3.10 20.44
CA GLN A 210 -20.06 4.03 20.86
C GLN A 210 -18.83 3.95 19.95
N TYR A 211 -18.41 2.74 19.55
CA TYR A 211 -17.28 2.56 18.63
C TYR A 211 -17.56 3.13 17.25
N LEU A 212 -18.75 2.88 16.68
CA LEU A 212 -19.13 3.41 15.36
C LEU A 212 -19.23 4.94 15.37
N GLU A 213 -19.77 5.54 16.44
CA GLU A 213 -19.80 6.99 16.64
C GLU A 213 -18.38 7.57 16.74
N HIS A 214 -17.49 6.90 17.46
CA HIS A 214 -16.09 7.29 17.57
C HIS A 214 -15.39 7.29 16.18
N VAL A 215 -15.54 6.20 15.42
CA VAL A 215 -14.95 6.10 14.07
C VAL A 215 -15.49 7.23 13.16
N GLU A 216 -16.80 7.50 13.23
CA GLU A 216 -17.41 8.58 12.44
C GLU A 216 -16.84 9.94 12.83
N ALA A 217 -16.65 10.22 14.12
CA ALA A 217 -16.03 11.46 14.59
C ALA A 217 -14.59 11.63 14.09
N VAL A 218 -13.80 10.54 14.09
CA VAL A 218 -12.43 10.54 13.55
C VAL A 218 -12.44 10.84 12.04
N ILE A 219 -13.32 10.16 11.28
CA ILE A 219 -13.45 10.40 9.83
C ILE A 219 -13.79 11.87 9.57
N GLN A 220 -14.78 12.43 10.26
CA GLN A 220 -15.19 13.81 10.09
C GLN A 220 -14.07 14.80 10.44
N ARG A 221 -13.33 14.55 11.52
CA ARG A 221 -12.21 15.42 11.92
C ARG A 221 -11.09 15.40 10.90
N LEU A 222 -10.73 14.23 10.37
CA LEU A 222 -9.72 14.10 9.31
C LEU A 222 -10.18 14.73 7.99
N ALA A 223 -11.44 14.52 7.60
CA ALA A 223 -12.01 15.05 6.37
C ALA A 223 -12.20 16.57 6.39
N ALA A 224 -12.21 17.21 7.57
CA ALA A 224 -12.25 18.67 7.70
C ALA A 224 -10.91 19.34 7.36
N GLY A 225 -9.82 18.57 7.26
CA GLY A 225 -8.47 19.07 7.02
C GLY A 225 -7.82 19.74 8.25
N GLY A 226 -6.51 19.92 8.18
CA GLY A 226 -5.74 20.58 9.23
C GLY A 226 -5.80 19.88 10.60
N ALA A 227 -6.11 18.59 10.65
CA ALA A 227 -6.10 17.83 11.89
C ALA A 227 -4.66 17.64 12.38
N LYS A 228 -4.48 17.66 13.71
CA LYS A 228 -3.21 17.28 14.32
C LYS A 228 -3.38 15.95 15.05
N PRO A 229 -2.35 15.09 15.05
CA PRO A 229 -2.44 13.77 15.67
C PRO A 229 -2.85 13.81 17.16
N ASP A 230 -2.39 14.80 17.90
CA ASP A 230 -2.67 15.00 19.34
C ASP A 230 -4.09 15.48 19.64
N GLU A 231 -4.81 15.97 18.65
CA GLU A 231 -6.22 16.38 18.77
C GLU A 231 -7.20 15.20 18.70
N ILE A 232 -6.75 14.04 18.20
CA ILE A 232 -7.61 12.87 17.98
C ILE A 232 -7.22 11.77 18.96
N LYS A 233 -8.13 11.47 19.89
CA LYS A 233 -7.93 10.37 20.85
C LYS A 233 -8.24 9.05 20.16
N LEU A 234 -7.24 8.18 20.09
CA LEU A 234 -7.39 6.82 19.60
C LEU A 234 -7.67 5.85 20.76
N ALA A 235 -8.53 4.89 20.49
CA ALA A 235 -8.74 3.74 21.39
C ALA A 235 -7.75 2.61 21.04
N PRO A 236 -7.44 1.67 21.97
CA PRO A 236 -6.53 0.57 21.69
C PRO A 236 -6.92 -0.31 20.49
N GLN A 237 -8.21 -0.34 20.15
CA GLN A 237 -8.75 -1.08 19.02
C GLN A 237 -8.67 -0.35 17.66
N ASP A 238 -8.21 0.90 17.64
CA ASP A 238 -8.16 1.75 16.45
C ASP A 238 -6.92 1.49 15.57
N GLU A 239 -6.51 0.24 15.44
CA GLU A 239 -5.32 -0.16 14.67
C GLU A 239 -5.37 0.32 13.22
N LEU A 240 -6.56 0.39 12.62
CA LEU A 240 -6.76 0.87 11.25
C LEU A 240 -6.80 2.39 11.14
N LEU A 241 -7.21 3.10 12.20
CA LEU A 241 -7.30 4.55 12.23
C LEU A 241 -5.97 5.20 12.62
N ALA A 242 -5.17 4.54 13.46
CA ALA A 242 -3.92 5.09 13.98
C ALA A 242 -2.95 5.55 12.87
N PRO A 243 -2.73 4.80 11.78
CA PRO A 243 -1.92 5.27 10.67
C PRO A 243 -2.43 6.55 10.02
N LEU A 244 -3.75 6.69 9.89
CA LEU A 244 -4.39 7.85 9.27
C LEU A 244 -4.29 9.09 10.16
N VAL A 245 -4.53 8.92 11.47
CA VAL A 245 -4.41 10.00 12.46
C VAL A 245 -2.97 10.50 12.53
N ASN A 246 -1.99 9.62 12.43
CA ASN A 246 -0.57 9.98 12.43
C ASN A 246 -0.10 10.64 11.12
N ASN A 247 -0.92 10.59 10.06
CA ASN A 247 -0.64 11.22 8.76
C ASN A 247 -1.89 11.94 8.23
N PRO A 248 -2.31 13.03 8.90
CA PRO A 248 -3.61 13.65 8.67
C PRO A 248 -3.73 14.26 7.27
N ASP A 249 -2.67 14.78 6.67
CA ASP A 249 -2.72 15.31 5.29
C ASP A 249 -2.95 14.21 4.26
N TYR A 250 -2.32 13.04 4.46
CA TYR A 250 -2.59 11.87 3.65
C TYR A 250 -4.04 11.40 3.82
N ALA A 251 -4.48 11.28 5.08
CA ALA A 251 -5.84 10.86 5.39
C ALA A 251 -6.87 11.82 4.79
N TYR A 252 -6.66 13.13 4.89
CA TYR A 252 -7.51 14.14 4.29
C TYR A 252 -7.68 13.93 2.80
N SER A 253 -6.57 13.79 2.05
CA SER A 253 -6.63 13.59 0.61
C SER A 253 -7.30 12.26 0.25
N TRP A 254 -6.96 11.16 0.94
CA TRP A 254 -7.54 9.84 0.70
C TRP A 254 -9.04 9.77 1.01
N LEU A 255 -9.51 10.50 2.03
CA LEU A 255 -10.93 10.56 2.39
C LEU A 255 -11.78 11.32 1.35
N LEU A 256 -11.19 12.28 0.65
CA LEU A 256 -11.89 13.14 -0.30
C LEU A 256 -11.73 12.71 -1.75
N ASP A 257 -10.63 12.04 -2.10
CA ASP A 257 -10.36 11.63 -3.46
C ASP A 257 -11.38 10.59 -3.97
N ASP A 258 -11.70 10.67 -5.25
CA ASP A 258 -12.58 9.72 -5.95
C ASP A 258 -11.73 8.76 -6.80
N PRO A 259 -11.52 7.50 -6.35
CA PRO A 259 -10.76 6.53 -7.11
C PRO A 259 -11.35 6.24 -8.49
N LEU A 260 -12.67 6.25 -8.63
CA LEU A 260 -13.34 5.89 -9.88
C LEU A 260 -13.07 6.89 -11.00
N GLY A 261 -12.83 8.15 -10.67
CA GLY A 261 -12.49 9.18 -11.65
C GLY A 261 -11.16 8.96 -12.37
N LEU A 262 -10.26 8.11 -11.83
CA LEU A 262 -8.93 7.91 -12.42
C LEU A 262 -8.86 6.77 -13.44
N PHE A 263 -9.58 5.67 -13.20
CA PHE A 263 -9.46 4.47 -14.02
C PHE A 263 -9.77 4.69 -15.51
N PRO A 264 -10.78 5.48 -15.90
CA PRO A 264 -11.07 5.76 -17.32
C PRO A 264 -9.95 6.48 -18.05
N HIS A 265 -9.08 7.20 -17.34
CA HIS A 265 -7.96 7.96 -17.92
C HIS A 265 -6.68 7.15 -18.08
N VAL A 266 -6.62 5.91 -17.60
CA VAL A 266 -5.48 5.02 -17.83
C VAL A 266 -5.38 4.70 -19.32
N THR A 267 -4.21 4.91 -19.91
CA THR A 267 -4.00 4.72 -21.37
C THR A 267 -3.58 3.30 -21.74
N GLY A 268 -2.95 2.57 -20.84
CA GLY A 268 -2.50 1.18 -21.01
C GLY A 268 -3.60 0.15 -20.73
N ALA A 269 -3.26 -1.14 -20.85
CA ALA A 269 -4.16 -2.20 -20.42
C ALA A 269 -4.37 -2.19 -18.90
N VAL A 270 -5.55 -2.59 -18.42
CA VAL A 270 -5.89 -2.61 -16.99
C VAL A 270 -6.26 -4.01 -16.54
N LEU A 271 -5.64 -4.49 -15.47
CA LEU A 271 -6.02 -5.70 -14.75
C LEU A 271 -6.42 -5.33 -13.33
N VAL A 272 -7.66 -5.66 -12.95
CA VAL A 272 -8.18 -5.47 -11.59
C VAL A 272 -8.41 -6.83 -10.94
N VAL A 273 -7.82 -7.06 -9.76
CA VAL A 273 -7.95 -8.36 -9.07
C VAL A 273 -8.33 -8.15 -7.61
N HIS A 274 -9.38 -8.82 -7.18
CA HIS A 274 -9.82 -8.84 -5.78
C HIS A 274 -9.81 -10.25 -5.22
N GLY A 275 -9.61 -10.36 -3.93
CA GLY A 275 -9.71 -11.62 -3.20
C GLY A 275 -11.12 -11.88 -2.70
N GLY A 276 -11.65 -13.10 -2.88
CA GLY A 276 -12.94 -13.51 -2.32
C GLY A 276 -12.92 -13.61 -0.80
N LYS A 277 -11.73 -13.75 -0.19
CA LYS A 277 -11.49 -13.76 1.25
C LYS A 277 -10.98 -12.40 1.79
N ASP A 278 -10.93 -11.39 0.93
CA ASP A 278 -10.51 -10.05 1.34
C ASP A 278 -11.54 -9.41 2.29
N ARG A 279 -11.08 -9.08 3.50
CA ARG A 279 -11.90 -8.48 4.55
C ARG A 279 -11.68 -6.96 4.68
N ARG A 280 -10.68 -6.42 3.98
CA ARG A 280 -10.34 -5.00 4.01
C ARG A 280 -10.94 -4.25 2.84
N VAL A 281 -10.84 -4.83 1.65
CA VAL A 281 -11.38 -4.24 0.43
C VAL A 281 -12.29 -5.28 -0.22
N SER A 282 -13.59 -5.07 -0.07
CA SER A 282 -14.60 -5.98 -0.60
C SER A 282 -14.41 -6.22 -2.11
N PRO A 283 -14.58 -7.46 -2.61
CA PRO A 283 -14.60 -7.73 -4.06
C PRO A 283 -15.60 -6.87 -4.85
N ARG A 284 -16.61 -6.31 -4.17
CA ARG A 284 -17.58 -5.37 -4.73
C ARG A 284 -16.92 -4.09 -5.27
N GLU A 285 -15.77 -3.70 -4.72
CA GLU A 285 -15.03 -2.54 -5.22
C GLU A 285 -14.57 -2.74 -6.67
N GLY A 286 -14.23 -3.98 -7.05
CA GLY A 286 -13.91 -4.34 -8.43
C GLY A 286 -15.07 -4.15 -9.40
N VAL A 287 -16.32 -4.31 -8.95
CA VAL A 287 -17.51 -4.03 -9.76
C VAL A 287 -17.61 -2.53 -10.07
N PHE A 288 -17.43 -1.68 -9.08
CA PHE A 288 -17.46 -0.22 -9.30
C PHE A 288 -16.36 0.25 -10.25
N ILE A 289 -15.14 -0.31 -10.11
CA ILE A 289 -14.03 0.00 -11.03
C ILE A 289 -14.33 -0.47 -12.44
N ARG A 290 -14.88 -1.68 -12.61
CA ARG A 290 -15.32 -2.20 -13.92
C ARG A 290 -16.33 -1.27 -14.57
N ASP A 291 -17.39 -0.90 -13.83
CA ASP A 291 -18.46 -0.05 -14.33
C ASP A 291 -17.92 1.34 -14.73
N SER A 292 -16.94 1.86 -13.99
CA SER A 292 -16.24 3.11 -14.34
C SER A 292 -15.43 2.98 -15.63
N LEU A 293 -14.68 1.89 -15.81
CA LEU A 293 -13.92 1.61 -17.03
C LEU A 293 -14.84 1.46 -18.25
N GLU A 294 -15.96 0.75 -18.10
CA GLU A 294 -16.96 0.58 -19.15
C GLU A 294 -17.60 1.93 -19.54
N THR A 295 -18.02 2.72 -18.54
CA THR A 295 -18.59 4.06 -18.76
C THR A 295 -17.60 5.02 -19.42
N GLY A 296 -16.32 4.95 -19.04
CA GLY A 296 -15.23 5.70 -19.66
C GLY A 296 -14.80 5.17 -21.03
N SER A 297 -15.47 4.14 -21.55
CA SER A 297 -15.15 3.49 -22.83
C SER A 297 -13.72 2.94 -22.92
N HIS A 298 -13.14 2.53 -21.80
CA HIS A 298 -11.83 1.88 -21.76
C HIS A 298 -11.92 0.50 -22.43
N LYS A 299 -11.06 0.23 -23.41
CA LYS A 299 -11.23 -0.95 -24.30
C LYS A 299 -10.37 -2.16 -23.92
N LYS A 300 -9.41 -1.99 -23.01
CA LYS A 300 -8.43 -3.03 -22.67
C LYS A 300 -8.37 -3.24 -21.16
N PHE A 301 -9.38 -3.87 -20.58
CA PHE A 301 -9.37 -4.20 -19.17
C PHE A 301 -9.91 -5.59 -18.90
N GLU A 302 -9.49 -6.15 -17.76
CA GLU A 302 -9.95 -7.41 -17.20
C GLU A 302 -10.18 -7.22 -15.70
N THR A 303 -11.26 -7.81 -15.17
CA THR A 303 -11.56 -7.79 -13.73
C THR A 303 -11.80 -9.21 -13.24
N HIS A 304 -11.14 -9.57 -12.14
CA HIS A 304 -11.20 -10.93 -11.59
C HIS A 304 -11.42 -10.90 -10.07
N VAL A 305 -12.18 -11.87 -9.57
CA VAL A 305 -12.27 -12.20 -8.16
C VAL A 305 -11.71 -13.60 -7.97
N LEU A 306 -10.65 -13.72 -7.18
CA LEU A 306 -10.03 -15.01 -6.86
C LEU A 306 -10.62 -15.53 -5.54
N PRO A 307 -11.38 -16.63 -5.55
CA PRO A 307 -12.23 -17.03 -4.43
C PRO A 307 -11.47 -17.27 -3.12
N GLU A 308 -10.24 -17.80 -3.20
CA GLU A 308 -9.44 -18.15 -2.04
C GLU A 308 -8.37 -17.12 -1.68
N MET A 309 -8.25 -16.03 -2.43
CA MET A 309 -7.27 -14.98 -2.14
C MET A 309 -7.80 -14.03 -1.06
N ASP A 310 -6.92 -13.66 -0.12
CA ASP A 310 -7.18 -12.61 0.87
C ASP A 310 -6.58 -11.26 0.47
N TYR A 311 -6.72 -10.26 1.37
CA TYR A 311 -6.13 -8.93 1.20
C TYR A 311 -4.63 -8.97 0.95
N PHE A 312 -3.91 -9.86 1.60
CA PHE A 312 -2.44 -9.96 1.51
C PHE A 312 -1.95 -10.69 0.25
N LEU A 313 -2.84 -10.94 -0.70
CA LEU A 313 -2.59 -11.71 -1.93
C LEU A 313 -2.17 -13.15 -1.64
N LYS A 314 -2.53 -13.68 -0.47
CA LYS A 314 -2.19 -15.01 0.00
C LYS A 314 -3.37 -15.96 -0.22
N ALA A 315 -3.05 -17.23 -0.51
CA ALA A 315 -4.06 -18.28 -0.54
C ALA A 315 -4.62 -18.50 0.89
N ASN A 316 -5.95 -18.49 1.02
CA ASN A 316 -6.68 -18.74 2.26
C ASN A 316 -7.82 -19.71 1.99
N THR A 317 -7.56 -21.01 2.13
CA THR A 317 -8.57 -22.08 1.93
C THR A 317 -9.51 -22.22 3.13
N GLY A 318 -9.21 -21.58 4.24
CA GLY A 318 -10.03 -21.55 5.46
C GLY A 318 -11.07 -20.44 5.45
N ALA A 319 -11.70 -20.24 6.60
CA ALA A 319 -12.55 -19.08 6.83
C ALA A 319 -11.71 -17.81 6.88
N ALA A 320 -12.21 -16.75 6.25
CA ALA A 320 -11.60 -15.44 6.38
C ALA A 320 -11.75 -14.96 7.83
N SER A 321 -10.64 -14.67 8.52
CA SER A 321 -10.63 -14.25 9.91
C SER A 321 -9.44 -13.34 10.19
N TYR A 322 -9.54 -12.57 11.26
CA TYR A 322 -8.45 -11.75 11.75
C TYR A 322 -7.20 -12.57 12.15
N ASP A 323 -7.39 -13.81 12.62
CA ASP A 323 -6.27 -14.69 12.97
C ASP A 323 -5.60 -15.28 11.73
N ALA A 324 -6.35 -15.55 10.66
CA ALA A 324 -5.79 -15.94 9.38
C ALA A 324 -4.88 -14.86 8.79
N ASP A 325 -5.19 -13.59 9.03
CA ASP A 325 -4.37 -12.44 8.60
C ASP A 325 -2.99 -12.40 9.25
N LYS A 326 -2.77 -13.12 10.36
CA LYS A 326 -1.49 -13.19 11.08
C LYS A 326 -0.60 -14.35 10.63
N ASP A 327 -1.07 -15.22 9.77
CA ASP A 327 -0.25 -16.29 9.20
C ASP A 327 0.65 -15.74 8.07
N PHE A 328 1.82 -15.24 8.47
CA PHE A 328 2.81 -14.66 7.56
C PHE A 328 3.48 -15.67 6.64
N ALA A 329 3.41 -16.98 6.96
CA ALA A 329 4.06 -18.03 6.21
C ALA A 329 3.25 -18.50 4.98
N ARG A 330 1.97 -18.15 4.89
CA ARG A 330 1.15 -18.55 3.75
C ARG A 330 1.76 -18.06 2.41
N PRO A 331 1.72 -18.90 1.36
CA PRO A 331 2.22 -18.51 0.05
C PRO A 331 1.29 -17.50 -0.63
N LEU A 332 1.79 -16.78 -1.62
CA LEU A 332 0.95 -16.04 -2.56
C LEU A 332 -0.05 -17.01 -3.23
N ASP A 333 -1.23 -16.47 -3.56
CA ASP A 333 -2.26 -17.25 -4.24
C ASP A 333 -1.75 -17.69 -5.63
N PRO A 334 -1.71 -19.00 -5.91
CA PRO A 334 -1.21 -19.52 -7.20
C PRO A 334 -2.03 -19.04 -8.40
N ALA A 335 -3.34 -18.83 -8.21
CA ALA A 335 -4.21 -18.34 -9.29
C ALA A 335 -3.88 -16.87 -9.61
N LEU A 336 -3.52 -16.05 -8.61
CA LEU A 336 -3.03 -14.70 -8.83
C LEU A 336 -1.72 -14.70 -9.63
N LEU A 337 -0.75 -15.51 -9.23
CA LEU A 337 0.54 -15.60 -9.90
C LEU A 337 0.38 -15.96 -11.38
N LYS A 338 -0.44 -16.97 -11.66
CA LYS A 338 -0.77 -17.41 -13.02
C LYS A 338 -1.47 -16.31 -13.82
N LEU A 339 -2.48 -15.67 -13.24
CA LEU A 339 -3.23 -14.58 -13.88
C LEU A 339 -2.35 -13.41 -14.27
N ILE A 340 -1.49 -12.94 -13.36
CA ILE A 340 -0.55 -11.85 -13.62
C ILE A 340 0.44 -12.24 -14.74
N GLU A 341 0.98 -13.45 -14.70
CA GLU A 341 1.92 -13.94 -15.71
C GLU A 341 1.29 -13.98 -17.10
N GLU A 342 0.09 -14.55 -17.23
CA GLU A 342 -0.65 -14.63 -18.50
C GLU A 342 -0.99 -13.23 -19.03
N TRP A 343 -1.45 -12.35 -18.15
CA TRP A 343 -1.82 -10.98 -18.51
C TRP A 343 -0.60 -10.16 -18.96
N LEU A 344 0.52 -10.21 -18.22
CA LEU A 344 1.76 -9.54 -18.60
C LEU A 344 2.30 -10.03 -19.94
N THR A 345 2.27 -11.36 -20.16
CA THR A 345 2.68 -11.95 -21.44
C THR A 345 1.84 -11.45 -22.61
N LYS A 346 0.52 -11.33 -22.43
CA LYS A 346 -0.40 -10.81 -23.44
C LYS A 346 -0.19 -9.31 -23.70
N THR A 347 0.04 -8.54 -22.65
CA THR A 347 0.12 -7.07 -22.69
C THR A 347 1.46 -6.57 -23.21
N LEU A 348 2.56 -7.29 -22.96
CA LEU A 348 3.93 -6.86 -23.27
C LEU A 348 4.57 -7.60 -24.46
N LYS A 349 3.76 -8.26 -25.27
CA LYS A 349 4.20 -8.90 -26.52
C LYS A 349 4.78 -7.94 -27.56
#